data_c36389ad40761c9ad6efcb11ae3814f2
#
_entry.id   c36389ad40761c9ad6efcb11ae3814f2
#
_cell.length_a   1.000
_cell.length_b   1.000
_cell.length_c   1.000
_cell.angle_alpha   90.00
_cell.angle_beta   90.00
_cell.angle_gamma   90.00
#
_symmetry.space_group_name_H-M   'P 1'
#
loop_
_entity.id
_entity.type
_entity.pdbx_description
1 polymer ?
#
loop_
_entity_poly.entity_id
_entity_poly.type
_entity_poly.pdbx_seq_one_letter_code
_entity_poly.pdbx_strand_id
1 'polypeptide(L)'
;MLTEDSISHLHGVERPLFVMDQWMYHSRMYAAASYARTRDDLDVIQLNSFGCGLDAVTTDEVSDILTNSGKIYTCLKIDEVNNLGAARIRIRSLISALRVRERKQECRTVESTAYERVVFTEEMRKDYTILCPQMSPIHFDVIEPAFRSCGYHIDVLPDSDRAAIDMGLKYVNNDACYPSLVVVGQIMTAVLSGKYDPDKLAVIITQTGGGCRATNYISFIRRALAKAGHANIPVVSLNLTGLESNPGFKITPGLAFKGLYGLVFGDIFMRVLYRMRPYEKEPGSADRLHQKWLKICQDFVSQKHVSHRRFVQICKGIIEDFDKLPIYEDMKKPRVGVVGEILVKYSPSANNHLVELLESEGAEAVVPELMDFLLYCFKNSEFKADHLGKKRSSARTARLGIIAMEWLRKPAVKALKKSVHFGTPGNIDEMAEQATDCLLYTSPSPRDSTSGRI
;
A
#
# COMPACT_ATOMS: atom_id res chain seq x y z
N MET A 1 1.42 17.83 -35.13
CA MET A 1 1.29 17.02 -33.89
C MET A 1 2.65 16.44 -33.57
N LEU A 2 3.11 16.61 -32.32
CA LEU A 2 4.38 16.09 -31.82
C LEU A 2 4.08 15.04 -30.76
N THR A 3 4.95 14.04 -30.61
CA THR A 3 4.90 13.06 -29.53
C THR A 3 5.83 13.46 -28.39
N GLU A 4 5.64 12.93 -27.18
CA GLU A 4 6.44 13.31 -26.01
C GLU A 4 7.94 13.03 -26.19
N ASP A 5 8.29 11.95 -26.86
CA ASP A 5 9.70 11.58 -27.14
C ASP A 5 10.41 12.54 -28.09
N SER A 6 9.66 13.23 -28.98
CA SER A 6 10.23 14.20 -29.91
C SER A 6 10.66 15.51 -29.24
N ILE A 7 10.14 15.82 -28.03
CA ILE A 7 10.37 17.11 -27.35
C ILE A 7 10.90 16.97 -25.91
N SER A 8 10.79 15.80 -25.28
CA SER A 8 11.16 15.60 -23.88
C SER A 8 12.64 15.84 -23.56
N HIS A 9 13.50 15.75 -24.55
CA HIS A 9 14.94 16.01 -24.42
C HIS A 9 15.32 17.50 -24.54
N LEU A 10 14.37 18.37 -24.93
CA LEU A 10 14.63 19.79 -25.18
C LEU A 10 14.59 20.63 -23.91
N HIS A 11 13.99 20.12 -22.84
CA HIS A 11 13.86 20.84 -21.58
C HIS A 11 13.84 19.89 -20.40
N GLY A 12 14.52 20.26 -19.31
CA GLY A 12 14.48 19.52 -18.07
C GLY A 12 13.21 19.81 -17.26
N VAL A 13 12.75 18.85 -16.51
CA VAL A 13 11.68 19.06 -15.51
C VAL A 13 12.28 19.53 -14.19
N GLU A 14 11.65 20.51 -13.56
CA GLU A 14 12.04 21.00 -12.25
C GLU A 14 11.80 19.92 -11.18
N ARG A 15 12.77 19.72 -10.29
CA ARG A 15 12.72 18.70 -9.23
C ARG A 15 12.96 19.31 -7.84
N PRO A 16 12.43 18.68 -6.77
CA PRO A 16 11.71 17.40 -6.73
C PRO A 16 10.27 17.53 -7.26
N LEU A 17 9.80 16.48 -7.94
CA LEU A 17 8.40 16.34 -8.32
C LEU A 17 7.54 15.98 -7.12
N PHE A 18 6.25 16.21 -7.22
CA PHE A 18 5.29 15.79 -6.20
C PHE A 18 5.18 14.27 -6.11
N VAL A 19 5.33 13.60 -7.25
CA VAL A 19 5.28 12.14 -7.39
C VAL A 19 6.68 11.52 -7.45
N MET A 20 6.76 10.22 -7.20
CA MET A 20 8.00 9.46 -7.38
C MET A 20 8.32 9.31 -8.87
N ASP A 21 9.43 9.92 -9.30
CA ASP A 21 9.92 9.87 -10.67
C ASP A 21 10.84 8.65 -10.87
N GLN A 22 10.23 7.49 -11.19
CA GLN A 22 10.97 6.22 -11.34
C GLN A 22 10.65 5.46 -12.62
N TRP A 23 9.81 6.03 -13.49
CA TRP A 23 9.42 5.38 -14.75
C TRP A 23 9.79 6.25 -15.95
N MET A 24 10.54 5.70 -16.87
CA MET A 24 11.09 6.42 -18.01
C MET A 24 10.01 7.12 -18.86
N TYR A 25 8.92 6.42 -19.17
CA TYR A 25 7.84 7.00 -19.99
C TYR A 25 7.17 8.19 -19.30
N HIS A 26 6.93 8.07 -18.00
CA HIS A 26 6.32 9.15 -17.22
C HIS A 26 7.25 10.33 -17.06
N SER A 27 8.55 10.09 -16.81
CA SER A 27 9.57 11.14 -16.78
C SER A 27 9.63 11.92 -18.10
N ARG A 28 9.49 11.24 -19.25
CA ARG A 28 9.42 11.90 -20.55
C ARG A 28 8.15 12.76 -20.69
N MET A 29 7.01 12.29 -20.20
CA MET A 29 5.77 13.07 -20.21
C MET A 29 5.89 14.32 -19.36
N TYR A 30 6.51 14.24 -18.18
CA TYR A 30 6.78 15.40 -17.33
C TYR A 30 7.72 16.40 -18.02
N ALA A 31 8.77 15.92 -18.65
CA ALA A 31 9.70 16.77 -19.41
C ALA A 31 9.02 17.42 -20.63
N ALA A 32 8.19 16.70 -21.35
CA ALA A 32 7.42 17.24 -22.47
C ALA A 32 6.41 18.30 -22.02
N ALA A 33 5.70 18.07 -20.90
CA ALA A 33 4.81 19.05 -20.30
C ALA A 33 5.58 20.30 -19.83
N SER A 34 6.74 20.10 -19.20
CA SER A 34 7.64 21.18 -18.78
C SER A 34 8.18 22.00 -19.95
N TYR A 35 8.48 21.38 -21.08
CA TYR A 35 8.82 22.09 -22.30
C TYR A 35 7.63 22.86 -22.86
N ALA A 36 6.47 22.23 -22.99
CA ALA A 36 5.27 22.87 -23.54
C ALA A 36 4.81 24.07 -22.71
N ARG A 37 5.02 24.10 -21.38
CA ARG A 37 4.67 25.26 -20.55
C ARG A 37 5.47 26.51 -20.89
N THR A 38 6.69 26.37 -21.43
CA THR A 38 7.55 27.50 -21.82
C THR A 38 7.24 28.06 -23.24
N ARG A 39 6.35 27.39 -23.98
CA ARG A 39 6.06 27.69 -25.38
C ARG A 39 4.60 28.11 -25.55
N ASP A 40 4.36 29.21 -26.29
CA ASP A 40 3.00 29.68 -26.58
C ASP A 40 2.33 28.92 -27.72
N ASP A 41 3.12 28.33 -28.60
CA ASP A 41 2.69 27.61 -29.79
C ASP A 41 2.45 26.09 -29.54
N LEU A 42 2.62 25.61 -28.30
CA LEU A 42 2.41 24.21 -27.91
C LEU A 42 1.39 24.09 -26.79
N ASP A 43 0.46 23.15 -26.95
CA ASP A 43 -0.46 22.70 -25.92
C ASP A 43 -0.43 21.16 -25.85
N VAL A 44 -0.74 20.60 -24.66
CA VAL A 44 -0.62 19.17 -24.39
C VAL A 44 -1.98 18.50 -24.32
N ILE A 45 -2.12 17.41 -25.05
CA ILE A 45 -3.23 16.46 -24.90
C ILE A 45 -2.62 15.16 -24.41
N GLN A 46 -2.94 14.78 -23.18
CA GLN A 46 -2.53 13.50 -22.62
C GLN A 46 -3.55 12.41 -22.96
N LEU A 47 -3.06 11.31 -23.53
CA LEU A 47 -3.85 10.09 -23.67
C LEU A 47 -3.71 9.27 -22.39
N ASN A 48 -4.82 8.88 -21.81
CA ASN A 48 -4.87 8.06 -20.60
C ASN A 48 -5.71 6.81 -20.88
N SER A 49 -5.20 5.65 -20.51
CA SER A 49 -5.94 4.41 -20.60
C SER A 49 -6.70 4.11 -19.31
N PHE A 50 -7.13 2.88 -19.11
CA PHE A 50 -7.90 2.47 -17.95
C PHE A 50 -7.18 2.76 -16.61
N GLY A 51 -7.94 3.20 -15.59
CA GLY A 51 -7.45 3.70 -14.30
C GLY A 51 -6.66 2.75 -13.40
N CYS A 52 -6.29 1.56 -13.86
CA CYS A 52 -5.45 0.62 -13.10
C CYS A 52 -3.95 0.74 -13.41
N GLY A 53 -3.51 1.77 -14.11
CA GLY A 53 -2.11 1.99 -14.43
C GLY A 53 -1.44 3.08 -13.59
N LEU A 54 -0.20 3.38 -13.92
CA LEU A 54 0.55 4.50 -13.37
C LEU A 54 0.01 5.85 -13.87
N ASP A 55 -0.82 5.83 -14.88
CA ASP A 55 -1.41 7.01 -15.51
C ASP A 55 -2.21 7.88 -14.52
N ALA A 56 -2.89 7.26 -13.53
CA ALA A 56 -3.60 8.00 -12.49
C ALA A 56 -2.69 8.92 -11.65
N VAL A 57 -1.41 8.57 -11.52
CA VAL A 57 -0.39 9.39 -10.84
C VAL A 57 0.16 10.44 -11.80
N THR A 58 0.41 10.04 -13.04
CA THR A 58 1.00 10.88 -14.08
C THR A 58 0.10 12.02 -14.49
N THR A 59 -1.21 11.78 -14.60
CA THR A 59 -2.20 12.81 -14.96
C THR A 59 -2.19 13.96 -13.97
N ASP A 60 -2.08 13.69 -12.70
CA ASP A 60 -2.03 14.73 -11.66
C ASP A 60 -0.77 15.60 -11.78
N GLU A 61 0.40 14.99 -11.97
CA GLU A 61 1.66 15.73 -12.09
C GLU A 61 1.72 16.55 -13.37
N VAL A 62 1.32 15.98 -14.52
CA VAL A 62 1.25 16.71 -15.80
C VAL A 62 0.25 17.86 -15.71
N SER A 63 -0.89 17.65 -15.06
CA SER A 63 -1.88 18.70 -14.82
C SER A 63 -1.28 19.85 -14.02
N ASP A 64 -0.55 19.56 -12.93
CA ASP A 64 0.06 20.60 -12.09
C ASP A 64 1.14 21.40 -12.87
N ILE A 65 2.02 20.69 -13.60
CA ILE A 65 3.05 21.34 -14.44
C ILE A 65 2.42 22.33 -15.43
N LEU A 66 1.30 21.97 -16.04
CA LEU A 66 0.64 22.80 -17.05
C LEU A 66 -0.21 23.92 -16.41
N THR A 67 -1.05 23.59 -15.43
CA THR A 67 -2.00 24.56 -14.86
C THR A 67 -1.31 25.66 -14.06
N ASN A 68 -0.22 25.34 -13.33
CA ASN A 68 0.59 26.34 -12.62
C ASN A 68 1.29 27.35 -13.56
N SER A 69 1.33 27.05 -14.86
CA SER A 69 1.83 27.97 -15.88
C SER A 69 0.72 28.62 -16.74
N GLY A 70 -0.54 28.49 -16.32
CA GLY A 70 -1.68 29.03 -17.08
C GLY A 70 -1.99 28.26 -18.37
N LYS A 71 -1.42 27.07 -18.56
CA LYS A 71 -1.76 26.19 -19.68
C LYS A 71 -3.05 25.41 -19.38
N ILE A 72 -3.73 25.04 -20.46
CA ILE A 72 -4.94 24.21 -20.37
C ILE A 72 -4.51 22.75 -20.39
N TYR A 73 -4.81 22.04 -19.31
CA TYR A 73 -4.62 20.58 -19.28
C TYR A 73 -5.79 19.87 -19.94
N THR A 74 -5.51 19.00 -20.90
CA THR A 74 -6.51 18.17 -21.58
C THR A 74 -6.11 16.71 -21.52
N CYS A 75 -6.95 15.88 -20.91
CA CYS A 75 -6.79 14.43 -20.85
C CYS A 75 -7.91 13.76 -21.66
N LEU A 76 -7.55 12.87 -22.56
CA LEU A 76 -8.46 12.01 -23.31
C LEU A 76 -8.37 10.58 -22.74
N LYS A 77 -9.46 10.08 -22.18
CA LYS A 77 -9.56 8.69 -21.73
C LYS A 77 -9.85 7.80 -22.94
N ILE A 78 -8.97 6.87 -23.17
CA ILE A 78 -9.06 5.85 -24.22
C ILE A 78 -9.33 4.53 -23.54
N ASP A 79 -10.47 3.95 -23.81
CA ASP A 79 -10.85 2.62 -23.30
C ASP A 79 -11.16 1.66 -24.48
N GLU A 80 -11.51 0.44 -24.14
CA GLU A 80 -11.84 -0.61 -25.14
C GLU A 80 -13.14 -0.29 -25.91
N VAL A 81 -13.98 0.57 -25.37
CA VAL A 81 -15.22 1.02 -26.02
C VAL A 81 -14.89 2.23 -26.88
N ASN A 82 -14.81 2.01 -28.20
CA ASN A 82 -14.47 3.02 -29.21
C ASN A 82 -15.53 4.13 -29.33
N ASN A 83 -15.85 4.81 -28.25
CA ASN A 83 -16.73 5.97 -28.25
C ASN A 83 -15.95 7.27 -28.42
N LEU A 84 -15.77 7.70 -29.66
CA LEU A 84 -15.08 8.95 -30.00
C LEU A 84 -15.88 10.22 -29.64
N GLY A 85 -17.12 10.10 -29.20
CA GLY A 85 -17.98 11.26 -28.87
C GLY A 85 -17.39 12.11 -27.75
N ALA A 86 -16.99 11.51 -26.65
CA ALA A 86 -16.36 12.19 -25.51
C ALA A 86 -15.04 12.85 -25.91
N ALA A 87 -14.19 12.16 -26.67
CA ALA A 87 -12.92 12.69 -27.17
C ALA A 87 -13.14 13.93 -28.08
N ARG A 88 -14.11 13.85 -29.01
CA ARG A 88 -14.47 14.97 -29.88
C ARG A 88 -14.96 16.20 -29.11
N ILE A 89 -15.76 16.01 -28.07
CA ILE A 89 -16.26 17.09 -27.22
C ILE A 89 -15.07 17.74 -26.48
N ARG A 90 -14.18 16.97 -25.88
CA ARG A 90 -12.98 17.49 -25.17
C ARG A 90 -12.04 18.24 -26.10
N ILE A 91 -11.79 17.75 -27.30
CA ILE A 91 -10.97 18.45 -28.30
C ILE A 91 -11.63 19.76 -28.74
N ARG A 92 -12.93 19.77 -28.99
CA ARG A 92 -13.66 21.01 -29.32
C ARG A 92 -13.62 22.02 -28.19
N SER A 93 -13.78 21.58 -26.96
CA SER A 93 -13.66 22.43 -25.75
C SER A 93 -12.27 23.02 -25.63
N LEU A 94 -11.21 22.23 -25.85
CA LEU A 94 -9.84 22.73 -25.88
C LEU A 94 -9.66 23.80 -26.93
N ILE A 95 -10.05 23.55 -28.19
CA ILE A 95 -9.94 24.53 -29.29
C ILE A 95 -10.68 25.83 -28.95
N SER A 96 -11.87 25.73 -28.36
CA SER A 96 -12.65 26.89 -27.93
C SER A 96 -11.93 27.69 -26.84
N ALA A 97 -11.38 26.99 -25.83
CA ALA A 97 -10.64 27.61 -24.74
C ALA A 97 -9.33 28.29 -25.21
N LEU A 98 -8.62 27.65 -26.15
CA LEU A 98 -7.42 28.25 -26.77
C LEU A 98 -7.76 29.55 -27.50
N ARG A 99 -8.83 29.60 -28.29
CA ARG A 99 -9.31 30.81 -28.94
C ARG A 99 -9.67 31.95 -27.98
N VAL A 100 -10.26 31.59 -26.83
CA VAL A 100 -10.57 32.59 -25.78
C VAL A 100 -9.28 33.11 -25.15
N ARG A 101 -8.30 32.26 -24.88
CA ARG A 101 -7.00 32.61 -24.34
C ARG A 101 -6.24 33.56 -25.27
N GLU A 102 -6.19 33.25 -26.58
CA GLU A 102 -5.57 34.11 -27.61
C GLU A 102 -6.18 35.52 -27.64
N ARG A 103 -7.51 35.63 -27.50
CA ARG A 103 -8.22 36.92 -27.48
C ARG A 103 -7.93 37.75 -26.24
N LYS A 104 -7.71 37.12 -25.11
CA LYS A 104 -7.50 37.82 -23.83
C LYS A 104 -6.06 38.31 -23.64
N GLN A 105 -5.10 37.84 -24.40
CA GLN A 105 -3.66 38.19 -24.27
C GLN A 105 -3.17 38.04 -22.81
N GLU A 106 -3.65 37.04 -22.07
CA GLU A 106 -3.27 36.86 -20.67
C GLU A 106 -1.77 36.57 -20.58
N CYS A 107 -1.05 37.43 -19.82
CA CYS A 107 0.36 37.21 -19.50
C CYS A 107 0.47 36.00 -18.56
N ARG A 108 1.29 35.01 -18.91
CA ARG A 108 1.50 33.83 -18.09
C ARG A 108 2.64 34.07 -17.12
N THR A 109 2.40 33.72 -15.89
CA THR A 109 3.44 33.55 -14.86
C THR A 109 3.82 32.10 -14.80
N VAL A 110 5.09 31.77 -15.00
CA VAL A 110 5.61 30.40 -14.81
C VAL A 110 6.06 30.32 -13.37
N GLU A 111 5.21 29.70 -12.52
CA GLU A 111 5.57 29.45 -11.13
C GLU A 111 6.38 28.15 -11.02
N SER A 112 7.25 28.08 -9.99
CA SER A 112 7.98 26.87 -9.67
C SER A 112 6.99 25.74 -9.31
N THR A 113 7.23 24.55 -9.85
CA THR A 113 6.46 23.33 -9.54
C THR A 113 7.21 22.41 -8.59
N ALA A 114 8.42 22.82 -8.14
CA ALA A 114 9.19 22.04 -7.19
C ALA A 114 8.46 21.92 -5.85
N TYR A 115 8.33 20.70 -5.37
CA TYR A 115 7.63 20.40 -4.12
C TYR A 115 8.61 20.32 -2.94
N GLU A 116 8.46 21.24 -1.99
CA GLU A 116 9.16 21.16 -0.72
C GLU A 116 8.34 20.37 0.29
N ARG A 117 8.86 19.21 0.69
CA ARG A 117 8.19 18.36 1.68
C ARG A 117 8.48 18.83 3.11
N VAL A 118 7.50 18.72 3.97
CA VAL A 118 7.70 18.88 5.42
C VAL A 118 8.38 17.63 5.97
N VAL A 119 9.51 17.82 6.66
CA VAL A 119 10.31 16.74 7.23
C VAL A 119 9.93 16.55 8.71
N PHE A 120 9.69 15.29 9.11
CA PHE A 120 9.44 14.95 10.50
C PHE A 120 10.76 14.95 11.30
N THR A 121 10.88 15.90 12.25
CA THR A 121 12.11 16.14 13.01
C THR A 121 12.14 15.39 14.35
N GLU A 122 13.31 15.38 15.02
CA GLU A 122 13.45 14.78 16.36
C GLU A 122 12.67 15.54 17.44
N GLU A 123 12.49 16.85 17.27
CA GLU A 123 11.66 17.69 18.15
C GLU A 123 10.19 17.29 18.04
N MET A 124 9.68 17.16 16.80
CA MET A 124 8.30 16.73 16.53
C MET A 124 7.98 15.37 17.15
N ARG A 125 8.95 14.45 17.18
CA ARG A 125 8.76 13.12 17.78
C ARG A 125 8.27 13.17 19.23
N LYS A 126 8.60 14.21 19.98
CA LYS A 126 8.27 14.30 21.41
C LYS A 126 6.80 14.62 21.67
N ASP A 127 6.20 15.44 20.79
CA ASP A 127 4.90 16.04 21.04
C ASP A 127 3.85 15.73 19.96
N TYR A 128 4.28 15.21 18.79
CA TYR A 128 3.39 14.94 17.66
C TYR A 128 2.73 13.57 17.78
N THR A 129 1.44 13.53 17.48
CA THR A 129 0.72 12.27 17.26
C THR A 129 0.89 11.83 15.82
N ILE A 130 1.31 10.59 15.61
CA ILE A 130 1.50 9.99 14.27
C ILE A 130 0.26 9.18 13.93
N LEU A 131 -0.53 9.64 12.97
CA LEU A 131 -1.68 8.89 12.46
C LEU A 131 -1.21 7.79 11.51
N CYS A 132 -1.65 6.57 11.76
CA CYS A 132 -1.38 5.42 10.92
C CYS A 132 -2.70 4.87 10.36
N PRO A 133 -2.88 4.80 9.03
CA PRO A 133 -4.12 4.23 8.48
C PRO A 133 -4.20 2.74 8.82
N GLN A 134 -5.42 2.28 9.13
CA GLN A 134 -5.68 0.86 9.38
C GLN A 134 -5.64 0.08 8.06
N MET A 135 -4.81 -0.95 8.02
CA MET A 135 -4.66 -1.80 6.84
C MET A 135 -5.00 -3.26 7.13
N SER A 136 -4.87 -3.69 8.38
CA SER A 136 -5.13 -5.06 8.83
C SER A 136 -5.31 -5.09 10.35
N PRO A 137 -6.55 -5.00 10.87
CA PRO A 137 -6.80 -4.93 12.31
C PRO A 137 -6.09 -6.01 13.09
N ILE A 138 -6.18 -7.25 12.65
CA ILE A 138 -5.59 -8.43 13.32
C ILE A 138 -4.07 -8.34 13.53
N HIS A 139 -3.36 -7.54 12.70
CA HIS A 139 -1.93 -7.30 12.83
C HIS A 139 -1.64 -5.99 13.55
N PHE A 140 -2.35 -4.92 13.18
CA PHE A 140 -2.08 -3.57 13.66
C PHE A 140 -2.40 -3.40 15.13
N ASP A 141 -3.38 -4.14 15.65
CA ASP A 141 -3.69 -4.18 17.09
C ASP A 141 -2.52 -4.67 17.96
N VAL A 142 -1.59 -5.45 17.38
CA VAL A 142 -0.36 -5.86 18.07
C VAL A 142 0.83 -4.95 17.72
N ILE A 143 0.85 -4.40 16.51
CA ILE A 143 1.98 -3.56 16.03
C ILE A 143 1.94 -2.17 16.68
N GLU A 144 0.78 -1.59 16.89
CA GLU A 144 0.63 -0.25 17.50
C GLU A 144 1.31 -0.16 18.89
N PRO A 145 1.04 -1.07 19.86
CA PRO A 145 1.74 -1.06 21.14
C PRO A 145 3.27 -1.19 21.03
N ALA A 146 3.77 -1.89 20.00
CA ALA A 146 5.20 -1.99 19.75
C ALA A 146 5.82 -0.63 19.42
N PHE A 147 5.18 0.17 18.57
CA PHE A 147 5.62 1.53 18.25
C PHE A 147 5.55 2.45 19.45
N ARG A 148 4.45 2.42 20.21
CA ARG A 148 4.29 3.21 21.45
C ARG A 148 5.39 2.90 22.47
N SER A 149 5.74 1.64 22.64
CA SER A 149 6.81 1.20 23.55
C SER A 149 8.22 1.65 23.13
N CYS A 150 8.38 2.10 21.89
CA CYS A 150 9.63 2.65 21.36
C CYS A 150 9.66 4.19 21.36
N GLY A 151 8.68 4.83 22.01
CA GLY A 151 8.62 6.28 22.21
C GLY A 151 8.05 7.05 21.02
N TYR A 152 7.11 6.44 20.29
CA TYR A 152 6.29 7.11 19.28
C TYR A 152 4.85 7.26 19.78
N HIS A 153 4.28 8.45 19.68
CA HIS A 153 2.86 8.68 19.92
C HIS A 153 2.10 8.32 18.64
N ILE A 154 1.90 7.04 18.40
CA ILE A 154 1.16 6.55 17.23
C ILE A 154 -0.30 6.26 17.58
N ASP A 155 -1.20 6.59 16.68
CA ASP A 155 -2.62 6.28 16.76
C ASP A 155 -3.01 5.58 15.44
N VAL A 156 -3.28 4.28 15.51
CA VAL A 156 -3.78 3.50 14.39
C VAL A 156 -5.26 3.82 14.24
N LEU A 157 -5.64 4.35 13.08
CA LEU A 157 -7.00 4.78 12.82
C LEU A 157 -7.96 3.58 12.83
N PRO A 158 -9.23 3.79 13.20
CA PRO A 158 -10.23 2.72 13.11
C PRO A 158 -10.38 2.24 11.67
N ASP A 159 -10.93 1.04 11.51
CA ASP A 159 -11.22 0.51 10.17
C ASP A 159 -12.16 1.45 9.40
N SER A 160 -12.08 1.44 8.08
CA SER A 160 -12.76 2.41 7.22
C SER A 160 -14.28 2.21 7.25
N ASP A 161 -14.99 3.31 7.21
CA ASP A 161 -16.44 3.33 6.96
C ASP A 161 -16.74 3.99 5.60
N ARG A 162 -18.01 4.10 5.28
CA ARG A 162 -18.47 4.78 4.06
C ARG A 162 -18.06 6.25 4.03
N ALA A 163 -18.05 6.93 5.17
CA ALA A 163 -17.66 8.33 5.26
C ALA A 163 -16.20 8.55 4.92
N ALA A 164 -15.32 7.62 5.33
CA ALA A 164 -13.90 7.65 4.93
C ALA A 164 -13.74 7.48 3.42
N ILE A 165 -14.49 6.59 2.77
CA ILE A 165 -14.46 6.42 1.31
C ILE A 165 -14.90 7.70 0.60
N ASP A 166 -16.00 8.31 1.03
CA ASP A 166 -16.54 9.55 0.45
C ASP A 166 -15.54 10.72 0.65
N MET A 167 -14.84 10.75 1.78
CA MET A 167 -13.75 11.70 2.02
C MET A 167 -12.58 11.46 1.06
N GLY A 168 -12.19 10.21 0.82
CA GLY A 168 -11.18 9.85 -0.18
C GLY A 168 -11.54 10.34 -1.59
N LEU A 169 -12.76 10.13 -2.01
CA LEU A 169 -13.29 10.60 -3.30
C LEU A 169 -13.24 12.13 -3.46
N LYS A 170 -13.33 12.88 -2.37
CA LYS A 170 -13.23 14.34 -2.38
C LYS A 170 -11.81 14.85 -2.65
N TYR A 171 -10.79 14.16 -2.15
CA TYR A 171 -9.42 14.64 -2.16
C TYR A 171 -8.49 13.94 -3.15
N VAL A 172 -8.83 12.73 -3.58
CA VAL A 172 -8.03 11.93 -4.52
C VAL A 172 -8.69 11.92 -5.89
N ASN A 173 -7.86 11.87 -6.93
CA ASN A 173 -8.32 11.70 -8.30
C ASN A 173 -9.11 10.38 -8.45
N ASN A 174 -10.28 10.44 -9.09
CA ASN A 174 -11.17 9.29 -9.30
C ASN A 174 -10.57 8.18 -10.16
N ASP A 175 -9.48 8.45 -10.88
CA ASP A 175 -8.72 7.45 -11.63
C ASP A 175 -7.73 6.66 -10.74
N ALA A 176 -7.54 7.09 -9.48
CA ALA A 176 -6.74 6.36 -8.52
C ALA A 176 -7.43 5.07 -8.06
N CYS A 177 -6.63 4.11 -7.57
CA CYS A 177 -7.17 2.83 -7.13
C CYS A 177 -7.97 2.95 -5.83
N TYR A 178 -8.92 2.06 -5.64
CA TYR A 178 -9.77 2.00 -4.44
C TYR A 178 -8.96 2.01 -3.13
N PRO A 179 -7.87 1.24 -2.96
CA PRO A 179 -7.06 1.33 -1.74
C PRO A 179 -6.52 2.72 -1.43
N SER A 180 -6.18 3.53 -2.44
CA SER A 180 -5.73 4.91 -2.21
C SER A 180 -6.84 5.80 -1.68
N LEU A 181 -8.07 5.60 -2.16
CA LEU A 181 -9.24 6.32 -1.67
C LEU A 181 -9.50 6.00 -0.19
N VAL A 182 -9.43 4.72 0.17
CA VAL A 182 -9.62 4.25 1.55
C VAL A 182 -8.56 4.86 2.48
N VAL A 183 -7.28 4.72 2.13
CA VAL A 183 -6.16 5.21 2.96
C VAL A 183 -6.20 6.73 3.14
N VAL A 184 -6.35 7.47 2.05
CA VAL A 184 -6.42 8.94 2.12
C VAL A 184 -7.67 9.38 2.86
N GLY A 185 -8.79 8.69 2.62
CA GLY A 185 -10.06 8.98 3.29
C GLY A 185 -9.99 8.80 4.80
N GLN A 186 -9.42 7.72 5.30
CA GLN A 186 -9.20 7.51 6.74
C GLN A 186 -8.39 8.67 7.36
N ILE A 187 -7.27 9.01 6.72
CA ILE A 187 -6.39 10.07 7.22
C ILE A 187 -7.11 11.41 7.21
N MET A 188 -7.77 11.77 6.11
CA MET A 188 -8.46 13.06 5.99
C MET A 188 -9.67 13.15 6.94
N THR A 189 -10.39 12.05 7.16
CA THR A 189 -11.46 12.00 8.17
C THR A 189 -10.90 12.26 9.56
N ALA A 190 -9.77 11.66 9.92
CA ALA A 190 -9.14 11.87 11.22
C ALA A 190 -8.63 13.32 11.37
N VAL A 191 -7.89 13.84 10.38
CA VAL A 191 -7.36 15.22 10.41
C VAL A 191 -8.45 16.26 10.53
N LEU A 192 -9.56 16.08 9.82
CA LEU A 192 -10.70 17.03 9.81
C LEU A 192 -11.73 16.79 10.91
N SER A 193 -11.56 15.75 11.74
CA SER A 193 -12.51 15.41 12.81
C SER A 193 -12.55 16.40 13.97
N GLY A 194 -11.54 17.26 14.11
CA GLY A 194 -11.36 18.10 15.30
C GLY A 194 -10.86 17.35 16.55
N LYS A 195 -10.66 16.04 16.46
CA LYS A 195 -10.13 15.22 17.59
C LYS A 195 -8.64 15.50 17.85
N TYR A 196 -7.90 15.88 16.84
CA TYR A 196 -6.46 16.08 16.89
C TYR A 196 -6.10 17.54 16.63
N ASP A 197 -4.99 18.00 17.23
CA ASP A 197 -4.40 19.30 16.96
C ASP A 197 -3.57 19.21 15.64
N PRO A 198 -3.99 19.87 14.55
CA PRO A 198 -3.30 19.79 13.28
C PRO A 198 -1.83 20.27 13.32
N ASP A 199 -1.47 21.13 14.25
CA ASP A 199 -0.12 21.65 14.39
C ASP A 199 0.82 20.66 15.12
N LYS A 200 0.25 19.58 15.69
CA LYS A 200 0.98 18.50 16.37
C LYS A 200 0.67 17.12 15.78
N LEU A 201 0.34 17.10 14.51
CA LEU A 201 0.09 15.85 13.78
C LEU A 201 1.24 15.51 12.83
N ALA A 202 1.42 14.21 12.64
CA ALA A 202 2.16 13.61 11.54
C ALA A 202 1.38 12.42 11.00
N VAL A 203 1.68 11.99 9.81
CA VAL A 203 1.10 10.79 9.19
C VAL A 203 2.21 9.82 8.86
N ILE A 204 1.98 8.52 9.02
CA ILE A 204 2.90 7.46 8.58
C ILE A 204 2.22 6.56 7.56
N ILE A 205 2.96 6.19 6.51
CA ILE A 205 2.52 5.23 5.49
C ILE A 205 3.68 4.37 5.01
N THR A 206 3.42 3.12 4.68
CA THR A 206 4.41 2.26 4.02
C THR A 206 4.61 2.67 2.57
N GLN A 207 5.86 2.64 2.11
CA GLN A 207 6.22 2.96 0.73
C GLN A 207 7.12 1.85 0.17
N THR A 208 6.62 1.12 -0.82
CA THR A 208 7.30 -0.09 -1.32
C THR A 208 8.43 0.19 -2.30
N GLY A 209 8.41 1.33 -3.00
CA GLY A 209 9.39 1.68 -4.05
C GLY A 209 9.25 0.84 -5.33
N GLY A 210 8.18 0.07 -5.47
CA GLY A 210 7.89 -0.74 -6.65
C GLY A 210 7.16 0.04 -7.74
N GLY A 211 6.94 -0.60 -8.90
CA GLY A 211 6.19 -0.05 -10.04
C GLY A 211 4.67 0.04 -9.82
N CYS A 212 4.21 0.10 -8.59
CA CYS A 212 2.81 0.19 -8.22
C CYS A 212 2.47 1.60 -7.74
N ARG A 213 1.22 2.03 -7.93
CA ARG A 213 0.70 3.30 -7.39
C ARG A 213 0.81 3.42 -5.88
N ALA A 214 0.83 2.30 -5.14
CA ALA A 214 1.05 2.30 -3.70
C ALA A 214 2.32 3.03 -3.28
N THR A 215 3.35 3.09 -4.11
CA THR A 215 4.54 3.91 -3.90
C THR A 215 4.20 5.41 -3.84
N ASN A 216 3.12 5.84 -4.48
CA ASN A 216 2.67 7.24 -4.55
C ASN A 216 1.50 7.57 -3.60
N TYR A 217 1.06 6.66 -2.72
CA TYR A 217 0.05 7.00 -1.71
C TYR A 217 0.51 8.16 -0.82
N ILE A 218 1.80 8.23 -0.53
CA ILE A 218 2.38 9.35 0.21
C ILE A 218 2.15 10.70 -0.49
N SER A 219 2.24 10.73 -1.82
CA SER A 219 1.98 11.92 -2.62
C SER A 219 0.49 12.29 -2.61
N PHE A 220 -0.40 11.33 -2.71
CA PHE A 220 -1.84 11.58 -2.60
C PHE A 220 -2.23 12.12 -1.22
N ILE A 221 -1.65 11.60 -0.14
CA ILE A 221 -1.86 12.10 1.22
C ILE A 221 -1.39 13.56 1.34
N ARG A 222 -0.17 13.86 0.90
CA ARG A 222 0.38 15.23 0.92
C ARG A 222 -0.47 16.21 0.14
N ARG A 223 -0.94 15.82 -1.05
CA ARG A 223 -1.83 16.64 -1.88
C ARG A 223 -3.18 16.85 -1.21
N ALA A 224 -3.76 15.83 -0.60
CA ALA A 224 -5.01 15.93 0.14
C ALA A 224 -4.88 16.89 1.32
N LEU A 225 -3.81 16.77 2.10
CA LEU A 225 -3.50 17.67 3.21
C LEU A 225 -3.34 19.12 2.74
N ALA A 226 -2.58 19.36 1.67
CA ALA A 226 -2.40 20.69 1.10
C ALA A 226 -3.74 21.29 0.61
N LYS A 227 -4.56 20.52 -0.11
CA LYS A 227 -5.91 20.96 -0.53
C LYS A 227 -6.83 21.29 0.63
N ALA A 228 -6.63 20.68 1.79
CA ALA A 228 -7.41 20.93 3.00
C ALA A 228 -6.82 22.07 3.87
N GLY A 229 -5.74 22.71 3.46
CA GLY A 229 -5.07 23.78 4.22
C GLY A 229 -4.10 23.31 5.29
N HIS A 230 -3.73 22.02 5.28
CA HIS A 230 -2.86 21.37 6.27
C HIS A 230 -1.52 20.90 5.66
N ALA A 231 -0.93 21.70 4.75
CA ALA A 231 0.33 21.38 4.10
C ALA A 231 1.53 21.26 5.08
N ASN A 232 1.40 21.79 6.30
CA ASN A 232 2.37 21.73 7.38
C ASN A 232 2.49 20.36 8.06
N ILE A 233 1.55 19.44 7.83
CA ILE A 233 1.57 18.10 8.44
C ILE A 233 2.60 17.21 7.72
N PRO A 234 3.69 16.76 8.41
CA PRO A 234 4.67 15.87 7.80
C PRO A 234 4.10 14.47 7.55
N VAL A 235 4.44 13.90 6.39
CA VAL A 235 4.08 12.54 6.04
C VAL A 235 5.34 11.68 5.99
N VAL A 236 5.43 10.74 6.93
CA VAL A 236 6.59 9.85 7.12
C VAL A 236 6.46 8.64 6.20
N SER A 237 7.48 8.42 5.40
CA SER A 237 7.63 7.21 4.58
C SER A 237 8.28 6.10 5.39
N LEU A 238 7.54 5.02 5.65
CA LEU A 238 8.08 3.78 6.18
C LEU A 238 8.60 2.94 5.01
N ASN A 239 9.87 3.10 4.67
CA ASN A 239 10.49 2.39 3.56
C ASN A 239 11.82 1.74 3.96
N LEU A 240 12.12 0.61 3.34
CA LEU A 240 13.38 -0.14 3.51
C LEU A 240 14.45 0.25 2.48
N THR A 241 14.12 1.11 1.52
CA THR A 241 14.96 1.43 0.36
C THR A 241 15.64 2.79 0.47
N GLY A 242 15.40 3.54 1.54
CA GLY A 242 15.99 4.87 1.73
C GLY A 242 15.45 5.94 0.78
N LEU A 243 14.20 5.77 0.29
CA LEU A 243 13.55 6.72 -0.62
C LEU A 243 13.42 8.13 -0.03
N GLU A 244 13.14 8.20 1.27
CA GLU A 244 13.05 9.47 2.00
C GLU A 244 13.68 9.32 3.40
N SER A 245 14.26 10.41 3.91
CA SER A 245 14.81 10.47 5.27
C SER A 245 13.96 11.40 6.15
N ASN A 246 13.56 10.90 7.31
CA ASN A 246 12.87 11.66 8.33
C ASN A 246 13.65 11.49 9.66
N PRO A 247 14.42 12.48 10.10
CA PRO A 247 15.31 12.35 11.28
C PRO A 247 14.58 11.95 12.57
N GLY A 248 13.33 12.40 12.74
CA GLY A 248 12.48 12.07 13.88
C GLY A 248 11.95 10.63 13.88
N PHE A 249 12.01 9.93 12.74
CA PHE A 249 11.53 8.55 12.64
C PHE A 249 12.66 7.60 12.26
N LYS A 250 13.03 6.73 13.20
CA LYS A 250 14.12 5.76 13.03
C LYS A 250 13.64 4.36 13.37
N ILE A 251 13.83 3.42 12.47
CA ILE A 251 13.59 2.00 12.76
C ILE A 251 14.78 1.47 13.53
N THR A 252 14.64 1.45 14.85
CA THR A 252 15.66 0.82 15.72
C THR A 252 15.57 -0.70 15.64
N PRO A 253 16.64 -1.45 15.94
CA PRO A 253 16.56 -2.92 16.00
C PRO A 253 15.45 -3.41 16.95
N GLY A 254 15.25 -2.72 18.09
CA GLY A 254 14.18 -3.05 19.03
C GLY A 254 12.79 -2.91 18.42
N LEU A 255 12.52 -1.80 17.69
CA LEU A 255 11.26 -1.58 16.98
C LEU A 255 11.06 -2.63 15.86
N ALA A 256 12.11 -2.89 15.07
CA ALA A 256 12.06 -3.87 14.01
C ALA A 256 11.69 -5.27 14.52
N PHE A 257 12.34 -5.76 15.60
CA PHE A 257 12.02 -7.06 16.18
C PHE A 257 10.61 -7.10 16.76
N LYS A 258 10.17 -6.06 17.48
CA LYS A 258 8.80 -5.98 18.02
C LYS A 258 7.75 -5.96 16.93
N GLY A 259 7.96 -5.18 15.86
CA GLY A 259 7.08 -5.14 14.70
C GLY A 259 6.98 -6.49 14.00
N LEU A 260 8.11 -7.17 13.80
CA LEU A 260 8.14 -8.51 13.20
C LEU A 260 7.49 -9.57 14.11
N TYR A 261 7.63 -9.48 15.43
CA TYR A 261 6.90 -10.35 16.35
C TYR A 261 5.40 -10.11 16.27
N GLY A 262 4.96 -8.84 16.21
CA GLY A 262 3.56 -8.48 16.02
C GLY A 262 2.99 -9.03 14.72
N LEU A 263 3.77 -8.97 13.64
CA LEU A 263 3.38 -9.53 12.34
C LEU A 263 3.19 -11.06 12.42
N VAL A 264 4.12 -11.79 13.05
CA VAL A 264 3.99 -13.25 13.22
C VAL A 264 2.79 -13.60 14.10
N PHE A 265 2.52 -12.83 15.15
CA PHE A 265 1.33 -13.04 15.99
C PHE A 265 0.04 -12.82 15.21
N GLY A 266 -0.05 -11.77 14.39
CA GLY A 266 -1.20 -11.52 13.53
C GLY A 266 -1.44 -12.65 12.53
N ASP A 267 -0.38 -13.16 11.89
CA ASP A 267 -0.45 -14.30 10.97
C ASP A 267 -0.94 -15.57 11.68
N ILE A 268 -0.42 -15.84 12.89
CA ILE A 268 -0.91 -16.98 13.69
C ILE A 268 -2.39 -16.79 14.00
N PHE A 269 -2.81 -15.62 14.51
CA PHE A 269 -4.21 -15.35 14.83
C PHE A 269 -5.11 -15.54 13.62
N MET A 270 -4.75 -14.97 12.49
CA MET A 270 -5.51 -15.09 11.26
C MET A 270 -5.70 -16.57 10.85
N ARG A 271 -4.62 -17.36 10.94
CA ARG A 271 -4.63 -18.79 10.61
C ARG A 271 -5.50 -19.61 11.57
N VAL A 272 -5.32 -19.43 12.89
CA VAL A 272 -6.02 -20.25 13.86
C VAL A 272 -7.47 -19.81 14.06
N LEU A 273 -7.75 -18.51 14.04
CA LEU A 273 -9.09 -17.96 14.23
C LEU A 273 -10.01 -18.34 13.06
N TYR A 274 -9.61 -18.05 11.82
CA TYR A 274 -10.43 -18.32 10.63
C TYR A 274 -10.62 -19.82 10.39
N ARG A 275 -9.69 -20.66 10.89
CA ARG A 275 -9.85 -22.11 10.86
C ARG A 275 -10.81 -22.64 11.92
N MET A 276 -10.80 -22.10 13.16
CA MET A 276 -11.57 -22.68 14.27
C MET A 276 -12.96 -22.06 14.40
N ARG A 277 -13.12 -20.76 14.17
CA ARG A 277 -14.38 -20.04 14.36
C ARG A 277 -15.57 -20.64 13.59
N PRO A 278 -15.45 -21.05 12.32
CA PRO A 278 -16.56 -21.65 11.58
C PRO A 278 -17.05 -22.98 12.14
N TYR A 279 -16.26 -23.64 12.97
CA TYR A 279 -16.54 -24.99 13.52
C TYR A 279 -16.77 -25.01 15.03
N GLU A 280 -16.69 -23.87 15.72
CA GLU A 280 -16.80 -23.81 17.19
C GLU A 280 -18.15 -24.33 17.70
N LYS A 281 -18.13 -25.12 18.81
CA LYS A 281 -19.34 -25.63 19.45
C LYS A 281 -20.08 -24.56 20.24
N GLU A 282 -19.31 -23.68 20.87
CA GLU A 282 -19.85 -22.54 21.62
C GLU A 282 -19.59 -21.24 20.82
N PRO A 283 -20.63 -20.60 20.29
CA PRO A 283 -20.49 -19.37 19.50
C PRO A 283 -19.70 -18.27 20.21
N GLY A 284 -18.70 -17.71 19.53
CA GLY A 284 -17.82 -16.67 20.05
C GLY A 284 -16.70 -17.15 20.95
N SER A 285 -16.53 -18.47 21.14
CA SER A 285 -15.43 -19.01 21.94
C SER A 285 -14.06 -18.76 21.30
N ALA A 286 -13.96 -18.84 19.98
CA ALA A 286 -12.75 -18.53 19.24
C ALA A 286 -12.36 -17.03 19.34
N ASP A 287 -13.35 -16.15 19.26
CA ASP A 287 -13.11 -14.70 19.39
C ASP A 287 -12.71 -14.33 20.83
N ARG A 288 -13.34 -14.92 21.86
CA ARG A 288 -12.91 -14.73 23.26
C ARG A 288 -11.48 -15.21 23.49
N LEU A 289 -11.11 -16.34 22.91
CA LEU A 289 -9.76 -16.87 23.00
C LEU A 289 -8.75 -15.97 22.27
N HIS A 290 -9.12 -15.44 21.11
CA HIS A 290 -8.34 -14.46 20.39
C HIS A 290 -8.08 -13.21 21.24
N GLN A 291 -9.12 -12.61 21.83
CA GLN A 291 -8.99 -11.41 22.67
C GLN A 291 -8.08 -11.67 23.89
N LYS A 292 -8.18 -12.83 24.52
CA LYS A 292 -7.27 -13.24 25.62
C LYS A 292 -5.80 -13.21 25.16
N TRP A 293 -5.50 -13.85 24.03
CA TRP A 293 -4.13 -13.94 23.54
C TRP A 293 -3.64 -12.63 22.91
N LEU A 294 -4.51 -11.85 22.28
CA LEU A 294 -4.21 -10.52 21.78
C LEU A 294 -3.65 -9.63 22.89
N LYS A 295 -4.30 -9.60 24.05
CA LYS A 295 -3.81 -8.84 25.21
C LYS A 295 -2.42 -9.31 25.66
N ILE A 296 -2.18 -10.62 25.72
CA ILE A 296 -0.86 -11.17 26.07
C ILE A 296 0.22 -10.74 25.06
N CYS A 297 -0.11 -10.72 23.77
CA CYS A 297 0.80 -10.28 22.71
C CYS A 297 1.06 -8.76 22.80
N GLN A 298 0.04 -7.94 23.06
CA GLN A 298 0.16 -6.51 23.27
C GLN A 298 1.05 -6.20 24.48
N ASP A 299 0.81 -6.87 25.62
CA ASP A 299 1.62 -6.74 26.83
C ASP A 299 3.08 -7.14 26.59
N PHE A 300 3.31 -8.19 25.79
CA PHE A 300 4.65 -8.63 25.43
C PHE A 300 5.40 -7.60 24.58
N VAL A 301 4.82 -7.10 23.51
CA VAL A 301 5.50 -6.13 22.63
C VAL A 301 5.66 -4.75 23.29
N SER A 302 4.83 -4.44 24.28
CA SER A 302 4.91 -3.19 25.07
C SER A 302 6.07 -3.15 26.05
N GLN A 303 6.69 -4.29 26.37
CA GLN A 303 7.84 -4.35 27.28
C GLN A 303 9.05 -3.62 26.70
N LYS A 304 9.84 -2.98 27.55
CA LYS A 304 11.10 -2.31 27.14
C LYS A 304 12.04 -3.30 26.42
N HIS A 305 12.18 -4.51 26.95
CA HIS A 305 12.99 -5.58 26.39
C HIS A 305 12.13 -6.82 26.16
N VAL A 306 12.13 -7.34 24.94
CA VAL A 306 11.39 -8.54 24.56
C VAL A 306 12.34 -9.73 24.42
N SER A 307 11.95 -10.86 24.99
CA SER A 307 12.73 -12.11 24.95
C SER A 307 12.25 -13.02 23.84
N HIS A 308 13.16 -13.48 22.97
CA HIS A 308 12.83 -14.47 21.94
C HIS A 308 12.27 -15.78 22.54
N ARG A 309 12.77 -16.20 23.74
CA ARG A 309 12.20 -17.38 24.42
C ARG A 309 10.73 -17.18 24.79
N ARG A 310 10.36 -15.99 25.25
CA ARG A 310 8.96 -15.67 25.58
C ARG A 310 8.09 -15.59 24.33
N PHE A 311 8.60 -15.00 23.25
CA PHE A 311 7.95 -15.03 21.94
C PHE A 311 7.62 -16.47 21.49
N VAL A 312 8.59 -17.39 21.56
CA VAL A 312 8.39 -18.81 21.23
C VAL A 312 7.31 -19.45 22.09
N GLN A 313 7.30 -19.15 23.41
CA GLN A 313 6.27 -19.67 24.32
C GLN A 313 4.88 -19.15 23.98
N ILE A 314 4.74 -17.86 23.60
CA ILE A 314 3.47 -17.27 23.21
C ILE A 314 2.97 -17.90 21.91
N CYS A 315 3.81 -17.99 20.87
CA CYS A 315 3.43 -18.66 19.61
C CYS A 315 2.92 -20.08 19.84
N LYS A 316 3.64 -20.86 20.68
CA LYS A 316 3.24 -22.21 21.04
C LYS A 316 1.91 -22.22 21.81
N GLY A 317 1.75 -21.35 22.81
CA GLY A 317 0.55 -21.27 23.63
C GLY A 317 -0.70 -20.90 22.84
N ILE A 318 -0.61 -19.93 21.90
CA ILE A 318 -1.72 -19.57 21.02
C ILE A 318 -2.18 -20.82 20.24
N ILE A 319 -1.25 -21.50 19.57
CA ILE A 319 -1.56 -22.63 18.71
C ILE A 319 -2.13 -23.79 19.51
N GLU A 320 -1.55 -24.10 20.68
CA GLU A 320 -2.02 -25.19 21.53
C GLU A 320 -3.39 -24.92 22.15
N ASP A 321 -3.69 -23.66 22.55
CA ASP A 321 -4.99 -23.32 23.12
C ASP A 321 -6.09 -23.36 22.04
N PHE A 322 -5.81 -22.86 20.84
CA PHE A 322 -6.76 -22.94 19.72
C PHE A 322 -6.95 -24.38 19.23
N ASP A 323 -5.90 -25.18 19.18
CA ASP A 323 -6.00 -26.61 18.77
C ASP A 323 -6.86 -27.46 19.72
N LYS A 324 -7.02 -26.99 20.96
CA LYS A 324 -7.88 -27.62 21.98
C LYS A 324 -9.29 -27.05 22.05
N LEU A 325 -9.59 -26.04 21.24
CA LEU A 325 -10.91 -25.41 21.25
C LEU A 325 -11.98 -26.46 20.83
N PRO A 326 -13.09 -26.61 21.58
CA PRO A 326 -14.14 -27.56 21.21
C PRO A 326 -14.81 -27.19 19.88
N ILE A 327 -14.69 -28.05 18.89
CA ILE A 327 -15.27 -27.86 17.54
C ILE A 327 -16.11 -29.08 17.14
N TYR A 328 -16.93 -28.91 16.09
CA TYR A 328 -17.63 -30.01 15.43
C TYR A 328 -16.69 -30.69 14.44
N GLU A 329 -16.04 -31.80 14.88
CA GLU A 329 -15.02 -32.52 14.12
C GLU A 329 -15.56 -33.15 12.82
N ASP A 330 -16.82 -33.58 12.81
CA ASP A 330 -17.45 -34.23 11.64
C ASP A 330 -17.92 -33.22 10.59
N MET A 331 -17.92 -31.92 10.91
CA MET A 331 -18.34 -30.88 9.99
C MET A 331 -17.24 -30.58 8.99
N LYS A 332 -17.59 -30.59 7.69
CA LYS A 332 -16.70 -30.20 6.61
C LYS A 332 -17.32 -29.05 5.83
N LYS A 333 -16.64 -27.91 5.85
CA LYS A 333 -17.02 -26.72 5.08
C LYS A 333 -16.10 -26.57 3.87
N PRO A 334 -16.60 -26.02 2.75
CA PRO A 334 -15.75 -25.67 1.61
C PRO A 334 -14.73 -24.60 2.05
N ARG A 335 -13.49 -24.77 1.61
CA ARG A 335 -12.41 -23.84 1.91
C ARG A 335 -12.26 -22.85 0.74
N VAL A 336 -12.36 -21.56 1.04
CA VAL A 336 -12.33 -20.48 0.05
C VAL A 336 -11.09 -19.61 0.27
N GLY A 337 -10.20 -19.56 -0.73
CA GLY A 337 -9.03 -18.70 -0.70
C GLY A 337 -9.38 -17.24 -0.96
N VAL A 338 -9.04 -16.34 -0.04
CA VAL A 338 -9.21 -14.90 -0.20
C VAL A 338 -7.91 -14.31 -0.71
N VAL A 339 -7.88 -13.92 -1.96
CA VAL A 339 -6.70 -13.38 -2.65
C VAL A 339 -7.00 -12.01 -3.25
N GLY A 340 -5.97 -11.23 -3.56
CA GLY A 340 -6.12 -9.92 -4.19
C GLY A 340 -5.10 -8.90 -3.70
N GLU A 341 -5.43 -7.63 -3.89
CA GLU A 341 -4.60 -6.50 -3.47
C GLU A 341 -4.46 -6.49 -1.93
N ILE A 342 -3.29 -6.10 -1.44
CA ILE A 342 -2.89 -6.31 -0.05
C ILE A 342 -3.82 -5.61 0.96
N LEU A 343 -4.18 -4.33 0.75
CA LEU A 343 -5.07 -3.62 1.66
C LEU A 343 -6.48 -4.24 1.63
N VAL A 344 -7.04 -4.42 0.44
CA VAL A 344 -8.39 -4.98 0.27
C VAL A 344 -8.50 -6.38 0.85
N LYS A 345 -7.44 -7.18 0.74
CA LYS A 345 -7.43 -8.55 1.29
C LYS A 345 -7.51 -8.58 2.82
N TYR A 346 -6.84 -7.65 3.52
CA TYR A 346 -6.72 -7.68 4.99
C TYR A 346 -7.62 -6.71 5.74
N SER A 347 -8.16 -5.66 5.08
CA SER A 347 -9.10 -4.72 5.70
C SER A 347 -10.53 -5.20 5.54
N PRO A 348 -11.24 -5.54 6.63
CA PRO A 348 -12.62 -6.00 6.57
C PRO A 348 -13.55 -4.99 5.88
N SER A 349 -13.44 -3.71 6.20
CA SER A 349 -14.26 -2.67 5.56
C SER A 349 -13.97 -2.51 4.06
N ALA A 350 -12.72 -2.65 3.65
CA ALA A 350 -12.35 -2.51 2.24
C ALA A 350 -12.82 -3.70 1.38
N ASN A 351 -13.08 -4.86 1.99
CA ASN A 351 -13.58 -6.07 1.31
C ASN A 351 -15.02 -6.44 1.64
N ASN A 352 -15.77 -5.51 2.24
CA ASN A 352 -17.16 -5.72 2.67
C ASN A 352 -17.33 -6.91 3.64
N HIS A 353 -16.41 -7.06 4.60
CA HIS A 353 -16.42 -8.13 5.60
C HIS A 353 -16.46 -9.53 4.98
N LEU A 354 -15.64 -9.74 3.95
CA LEU A 354 -15.68 -10.97 3.14
C LEU A 354 -15.47 -12.25 3.96
N VAL A 355 -14.62 -12.22 4.99
CA VAL A 355 -14.37 -13.40 5.84
C VAL A 355 -15.63 -13.76 6.62
N GLU A 356 -16.26 -12.79 7.26
CA GLU A 356 -17.51 -12.98 8.00
C GLU A 356 -18.65 -13.42 7.07
N LEU A 357 -18.71 -12.87 5.86
CA LEU A 357 -19.68 -13.29 4.84
C LEU A 357 -19.48 -14.76 4.46
N LEU A 358 -18.25 -15.17 4.15
CA LEU A 358 -17.94 -16.58 3.81
C LEU A 358 -18.31 -17.53 4.95
N GLU A 359 -18.01 -17.16 6.19
CA GLU A 359 -18.35 -17.96 7.36
C GLU A 359 -19.87 -18.06 7.57
N SER A 360 -20.62 -16.97 7.36
CA SER A 360 -22.09 -16.96 7.44
C SER A 360 -22.75 -17.80 6.36
N GLU A 361 -22.14 -17.89 5.18
CA GLU A 361 -22.58 -18.75 4.07
C GLU A 361 -22.08 -20.21 4.21
N GLY A 362 -21.45 -20.55 5.34
CA GLY A 362 -21.05 -21.91 5.65
C GLY A 362 -19.71 -22.35 5.06
N ALA A 363 -18.86 -21.44 4.69
CA ALA A 363 -17.50 -21.70 4.20
C ALA A 363 -16.43 -21.46 5.28
N GLU A 364 -15.19 -21.94 5.02
CA GLU A 364 -13.98 -21.61 5.77
C GLU A 364 -13.13 -20.66 4.93
N ALA A 365 -12.87 -19.47 5.43
CA ALA A 365 -12.00 -18.50 4.75
C ALA A 365 -10.53 -18.85 4.97
N VAL A 366 -9.75 -18.83 3.90
CA VAL A 366 -8.29 -19.04 3.92
C VAL A 366 -7.60 -17.80 3.37
N VAL A 367 -6.99 -17.01 4.24
CA VAL A 367 -6.28 -15.78 3.87
C VAL A 367 -4.78 -16.02 3.95
N PRO A 368 -3.99 -15.77 2.88
CA PRO A 368 -2.53 -15.88 2.90
C PRO A 368 -1.91 -14.96 3.96
N GLU A 369 -0.84 -15.41 4.59
CA GLU A 369 -0.15 -14.67 5.66
C GLU A 369 0.48 -13.36 5.14
N LEU A 370 0.54 -12.34 5.99
CA LEU A 370 1.18 -11.06 5.64
C LEU A 370 2.71 -11.22 5.54
N MET A 371 3.30 -12.12 6.32
CA MET A 371 4.70 -12.50 6.21
C MET A 371 5.05 -13.03 4.82
N ASP A 372 4.15 -13.80 4.19
CA ASP A 372 4.38 -14.34 2.84
C ASP A 372 4.48 -13.22 1.79
N PHE A 373 3.72 -12.13 1.97
CA PHE A 373 3.87 -10.95 1.11
C PHE A 373 5.25 -10.29 1.26
N LEU A 374 5.78 -10.17 2.47
CA LEU A 374 7.12 -9.62 2.68
C LEU A 374 8.21 -10.55 2.10
N LEU A 375 8.08 -11.85 2.31
CA LEU A 375 8.97 -12.84 1.71
C LEU A 375 8.94 -12.78 0.17
N TYR A 376 7.75 -12.62 -0.42
CA TYR A 376 7.60 -12.40 -1.86
C TYR A 376 8.33 -11.14 -2.34
N CYS A 377 8.27 -10.03 -1.61
CA CYS A 377 8.99 -8.80 -1.97
C CYS A 377 10.52 -9.04 -2.03
N PHE A 378 11.07 -9.81 -1.10
CA PHE A 378 12.47 -10.21 -1.13
C PHE A 378 12.77 -11.19 -2.28
N LYS A 379 11.93 -12.21 -2.47
CA LYS A 379 12.08 -13.19 -3.55
C LYS A 379 12.06 -12.53 -4.93
N ASN A 380 11.17 -11.57 -5.14
CA ASN A 380 11.12 -10.76 -6.36
C ASN A 380 12.44 -9.99 -6.63
N SER A 381 13.20 -9.63 -5.58
CA SER A 381 14.51 -9.00 -5.75
C SER A 381 15.57 -9.99 -6.24
N GLU A 382 15.49 -11.26 -5.85
CA GLU A 382 16.32 -12.34 -6.40
C GLU A 382 15.97 -12.55 -7.88
N PHE A 383 14.70 -12.74 -8.19
CA PHE A 383 14.22 -12.93 -9.56
C PHE A 383 14.66 -11.79 -10.50
N LYS A 384 14.56 -10.54 -10.05
CA LYS A 384 15.01 -9.38 -10.84
C LYS A 384 16.52 -9.34 -11.06
N ALA A 385 17.32 -9.88 -10.14
CA ALA A 385 18.77 -9.97 -10.33
C ALA A 385 19.14 -11.05 -11.34
N ASP A 386 18.39 -12.15 -11.35
CA ASP A 386 18.66 -13.28 -12.25
C ASP A 386 18.15 -13.04 -13.67
N HIS A 387 17.02 -12.35 -13.85
CA HIS A 387 16.33 -12.22 -15.15
C HIS A 387 16.28 -10.80 -15.71
N LEU A 388 16.37 -9.76 -14.87
CA LEU A 388 16.18 -8.36 -15.27
C LEU A 388 17.41 -7.46 -15.02
N GLY A 389 18.59 -8.04 -14.84
CA GLY A 389 19.85 -7.29 -14.72
C GLY A 389 20.02 -6.46 -13.45
N LYS A 390 19.21 -6.70 -12.39
CA LYS A 390 19.42 -6.05 -11.09
C LYS A 390 20.75 -6.49 -10.48
N LYS A 391 21.41 -5.63 -9.69
CA LYS A 391 22.69 -5.94 -9.05
C LYS A 391 22.60 -7.19 -8.17
N ARG A 392 23.51 -8.15 -8.33
CA ARG A 392 23.59 -9.38 -7.51
C ARG A 392 23.75 -9.12 -6.00
N SER A 393 24.35 -7.98 -5.61
CA SER A 393 24.41 -7.59 -4.20
C SER A 393 23.03 -7.41 -3.58
N SER A 394 22.07 -6.87 -4.34
CA SER A 394 20.67 -6.71 -3.89
C SER A 394 19.99 -8.08 -3.67
N ALA A 395 20.27 -9.07 -4.53
CA ALA A 395 19.77 -10.43 -4.35
C ALA A 395 20.33 -11.09 -3.09
N ARG A 396 21.63 -10.93 -2.82
CA ARG A 396 22.25 -11.47 -1.59
C ARG A 396 21.64 -10.86 -0.32
N THR A 397 21.41 -9.54 -0.31
CA THR A 397 20.75 -8.87 0.81
C THR A 397 19.31 -9.38 0.97
N ALA A 398 18.58 -9.55 -0.13
CA ALA A 398 17.23 -10.11 -0.13
C ALA A 398 17.21 -11.53 0.44
N ARG A 399 18.16 -12.38 0.05
CA ARG A 399 18.28 -13.75 0.59
C ARG A 399 18.53 -13.78 2.08
N LEU A 400 19.38 -12.90 2.60
CA LEU A 400 19.58 -12.76 4.05
C LEU A 400 18.28 -12.33 4.75
N GLY A 401 17.50 -11.45 4.14
CA GLY A 401 16.17 -11.05 4.64
C GLY A 401 15.22 -12.24 4.70
N ILE A 402 15.15 -13.06 3.66
CA ILE A 402 14.33 -14.30 3.64
C ILE A 402 14.75 -15.23 4.77
N ILE A 403 16.04 -15.51 4.91
CA ILE A 403 16.58 -16.40 5.95
C ILE A 403 16.22 -15.88 7.35
N ALA A 404 16.35 -14.57 7.59
CA ALA A 404 16.02 -13.97 8.88
C ALA A 404 14.53 -14.05 9.20
N MET A 405 13.66 -13.80 8.23
CA MET A 405 12.19 -13.89 8.40
C MET A 405 11.73 -15.33 8.60
N GLU A 406 12.27 -16.28 7.82
CA GLU A 406 11.98 -17.71 8.00
C GLU A 406 12.48 -18.23 9.35
N TRP A 407 13.63 -17.77 9.82
CA TRP A 407 14.11 -18.06 11.17
C TRP A 407 13.15 -17.54 12.25
N LEU A 408 12.61 -16.33 12.05
CA LEU A 408 11.71 -15.70 13.00
C LEU A 408 10.37 -16.43 13.09
N ARG A 409 9.77 -16.87 11.98
CA ARG A 409 8.50 -17.62 11.98
C ARG A 409 8.65 -19.11 12.31
N LYS A 410 9.89 -19.65 12.31
CA LYS A 410 10.17 -21.07 12.57
C LYS A 410 9.51 -21.63 13.85
N PRO A 411 9.43 -20.91 14.99
CA PRO A 411 8.72 -21.39 16.18
C PRO A 411 7.24 -21.64 15.93
N ALA A 412 6.55 -20.73 15.23
CA ALA A 412 5.15 -20.89 14.86
C ALA A 412 4.96 -22.10 13.93
N VAL A 413 5.77 -22.22 12.89
CA VAL A 413 5.73 -23.36 11.96
C VAL A 413 5.95 -24.69 12.70
N LYS A 414 6.88 -24.73 13.65
CA LYS A 414 7.12 -25.95 14.46
C LYS A 414 5.93 -26.30 15.35
N ALA A 415 5.22 -25.32 15.89
CA ALA A 415 4.03 -25.54 16.70
C ALA A 415 2.86 -26.01 15.82
N LEU A 416 2.64 -25.34 14.67
CA LEU A 416 1.62 -25.73 13.69
C LEU A 416 1.81 -27.16 13.16
N LYS A 417 3.05 -27.61 12.93
CA LYS A 417 3.35 -29.00 12.54
C LYS A 417 2.90 -30.06 13.58
N LYS A 418 2.74 -29.66 14.83
CA LYS A 418 2.33 -30.56 15.92
C LYS A 418 0.84 -30.48 16.20
N SER A 419 0.13 -29.48 15.67
CA SER A 419 -1.30 -29.33 15.84
C SER A 419 -2.06 -30.32 14.95
N VAL A 420 -3.28 -30.63 15.36
CA VAL A 420 -4.19 -31.53 14.62
C VAL A 420 -4.95 -30.73 13.53
N HIS A 421 -5.32 -29.50 13.83
CA HIS A 421 -6.27 -28.74 13.00
C HIS A 421 -5.63 -27.78 12.02
N PHE A 422 -4.33 -27.42 12.21
CA PHE A 422 -3.69 -26.36 11.44
C PHE A 422 -2.65 -26.87 10.44
N GLY A 423 -2.75 -26.42 9.19
CA GLY A 423 -1.69 -26.58 8.21
C GLY A 423 -0.54 -25.60 8.43
N THR A 424 0.63 -25.91 7.94
CA THR A 424 1.80 -25.02 7.96
C THR A 424 1.82 -24.08 6.74
N PRO A 425 2.33 -22.84 6.88
CA PRO A 425 2.64 -22.02 5.71
C PRO A 425 3.68 -22.72 4.82
N GLY A 426 3.58 -22.48 3.50
CA GLY A 426 4.57 -22.95 2.54
C GLY A 426 5.92 -22.23 2.69
N ASN A 427 6.97 -22.84 2.18
CA ASN A 427 8.25 -22.17 1.99
C ASN A 427 8.17 -21.28 0.75
N ILE A 428 8.76 -20.07 0.80
CA ILE A 428 8.68 -19.12 -0.33
C ILE A 428 9.32 -19.64 -1.61
N ASP A 429 10.37 -20.45 -1.52
CA ASP A 429 11.03 -21.03 -2.70
C ASP A 429 10.11 -22.09 -3.35
N GLU A 430 9.51 -22.98 -2.56
CA GLU A 430 8.55 -24.00 -3.02
C GLU A 430 7.30 -23.33 -3.64
N MET A 431 6.77 -22.29 -2.99
CA MET A 431 5.63 -21.55 -3.53
C MET A 431 5.96 -20.86 -4.86
N ALA A 432 7.19 -20.33 -5.02
CA ALA A 432 7.63 -19.73 -6.27
C ALA A 432 7.77 -20.76 -7.39
N GLU A 433 8.28 -21.95 -7.11
CA GLU A 433 8.35 -23.06 -8.06
C GLU A 433 6.95 -23.51 -8.49
N GLN A 434 6.06 -23.77 -7.55
CA GLN A 434 4.67 -24.16 -7.84
C GLN A 434 3.93 -23.10 -8.67
N ALA A 435 4.13 -21.80 -8.37
CA ALA A 435 3.53 -20.73 -9.16
C ALA A 435 4.09 -20.71 -10.59
N THR A 436 5.37 -20.96 -10.78
CA THR A 436 6.00 -21.06 -12.10
C THR A 436 5.42 -22.22 -12.90
N ASP A 437 5.30 -23.39 -12.30
CA ASP A 437 4.72 -24.56 -12.94
C ASP A 437 3.24 -24.33 -13.32
N CYS A 438 2.46 -23.75 -12.40
CA CYS A 438 1.07 -23.43 -12.65
C CYS A 438 0.90 -22.46 -13.83
N LEU A 439 1.67 -21.37 -13.85
CA LEU A 439 1.54 -20.34 -14.90
C LEU A 439 2.07 -20.79 -16.27
N LEU A 440 3.13 -21.59 -16.30
CA LEU A 440 3.74 -22.06 -17.54
C LEU A 440 2.96 -23.21 -18.20
N TYR A 441 2.36 -24.11 -17.42
CA TYR A 441 1.77 -25.34 -17.93
C TYR A 441 0.23 -25.35 -17.93
N THR A 442 -0.42 -24.46 -17.20
CA THR A 442 -1.89 -24.46 -17.06
C THR A 442 -2.58 -23.28 -17.72
N SER A 443 -1.86 -22.30 -18.24
CA SER A 443 -2.48 -21.16 -18.92
C SER A 443 -3.00 -21.60 -20.30
N PRO A 444 -4.33 -21.62 -20.53
CA PRO A 444 -4.90 -22.02 -21.81
C PRO A 444 -4.89 -20.88 -22.84
N SER A 445 -4.37 -19.69 -22.50
CA SER A 445 -4.42 -18.53 -23.39
C SER A 445 -3.31 -18.55 -24.43
N PRO A 446 -3.63 -18.42 -25.73
CA PRO A 446 -2.62 -18.24 -26.77
C PRO A 446 -1.73 -17.01 -26.58
N ARG A 447 -2.16 -16.01 -25.80
CA ARG A 447 -1.36 -14.83 -25.45
C ARG A 447 -0.23 -15.16 -24.49
N ASP A 448 -0.43 -16.12 -23.61
CA ASP A 448 0.58 -16.51 -22.63
C ASP A 448 1.69 -17.39 -23.25
N SER A 449 1.36 -18.12 -24.33
CA SER A 449 2.34 -18.90 -25.11
C SER A 449 3.31 -18.02 -25.91
N THR A 450 2.95 -16.75 -26.17
CA THR A 450 3.83 -15.79 -26.86
C THR A 450 4.70 -14.98 -25.90
N SER A 451 4.33 -14.83 -24.64
CA SER A 451 5.13 -14.14 -23.61
C SER A 451 6.34 -14.96 -23.14
N GLY A 452 6.36 -16.27 -23.37
CA GLY A 452 7.51 -17.16 -23.07
C GLY A 452 8.63 -17.16 -24.11
N ARG A 453 8.58 -16.28 -25.13
CA ARG A 453 9.59 -16.18 -26.19
C ARG A 453 10.35 -14.84 -26.22
N ILE A 454 10.39 -14.11 -25.12
CA ILE A 454 11.23 -12.92 -25.01
C ILE A 454 12.29 -13.13 -23.90
#